data_b9a9955896b3ed1bd970ec7c296e2cc0
#
_entry.id   b9a9955896b3ed1bd970ec7c296e2cc0
#
_cell.length_a   1.000
_cell.length_b   1.000
_cell.length_c   1.000
_cell.angle_alpha   90.00
_cell.angle_beta   90.00
_cell.angle_gamma   90.00
#
_symmetry.space_group_name_H-M   'P 1'
#
loop_
_entity.id
_entity.type
_entity.pdbx_description
1 polymer ?
#
loop_
_entity_poly.entity_id
_entity_poly.type
_entity_poly.pdbx_seq_one_letter_code
_entity_poly.pdbx_strand_id
1 'polypeptide(L)'
;MKRISLFILALVLIVSGMNAQQVVWQPDVIIKLTPEWKGERYPDGRPKVPDELLERLKNCAFEEVQGYLGMHGYRNVFENFASLYENGWHIIHPERVMTGRALTAQFMPMRPDFNDYVQAQAKEEGTHTPVTNYAPIIKLQEGDIYVADSYGKMEGGTLIGSNLGNAIANASKRGVIYNGSLRDYEGLEAIGENFNGWIRGYDPSGIQQMMTAWVNAPIRIGRITILPGDAILAKKNLGTSAKDAPL
;
A
#
# COMPACT_ATOMS: atom_id res chain seq x y z
N MET A 1 -36.52 37.94 -21.96
CA MET A 1 -35.04 37.78 -22.00
C MET A 1 -34.41 37.47 -20.63
N LYS A 2 -34.86 38.00 -19.48
CA LYS A 2 -34.24 37.70 -18.15
C LYS A 2 -34.40 36.28 -17.61
N ARG A 3 -35.39 35.50 -18.05
CA ARG A 3 -35.62 34.11 -17.58
C ARG A 3 -34.75 33.07 -18.28
N ILE A 4 -34.27 33.33 -19.50
CA ILE A 4 -33.39 32.43 -20.26
C ILE A 4 -31.96 32.50 -19.69
N SER A 5 -31.48 33.66 -19.22
CA SER A 5 -30.15 33.83 -18.63
C SER A 5 -30.02 33.08 -17.31
N LEU A 6 -31.07 32.93 -16.53
CA LEU A 6 -31.04 32.20 -15.23
C LEU A 6 -30.91 30.67 -15.44
N PHE A 7 -31.52 30.15 -16.51
CA PHE A 7 -31.44 28.71 -16.86
C PHE A 7 -30.07 28.32 -17.37
N ILE A 8 -29.43 29.18 -18.13
CA ILE A 8 -28.04 28.95 -18.63
C ILE A 8 -27.04 29.01 -17.46
N LEU A 9 -27.23 29.92 -16.50
CA LEU A 9 -26.36 30.01 -15.31
C LEU A 9 -26.52 28.78 -14.39
N ALA A 10 -27.74 28.23 -14.26
CA ALA A 10 -27.98 27.01 -13.49
C ALA A 10 -27.40 25.76 -14.19
N LEU A 11 -27.38 25.71 -15.53
CA LEU A 11 -26.82 24.60 -16.27
C LEU A 11 -25.27 24.58 -16.20
N VAL A 12 -24.62 25.75 -16.14
CA VAL A 12 -23.16 25.87 -16.00
C VAL A 12 -22.68 25.43 -14.60
N LEU A 13 -23.52 25.56 -13.57
CA LEU A 13 -23.18 25.14 -12.20
C LEU A 13 -23.34 23.63 -11.97
N ILE A 14 -24.01 22.89 -12.85
CA ILE A 14 -24.20 21.44 -12.73
C ILE A 14 -23.02 20.65 -13.36
N VAL A 15 -22.20 21.27 -14.21
CA VAL A 15 -21.08 20.60 -14.89
C VAL A 15 -19.81 20.50 -14.01
N SER A 16 -19.79 21.16 -12.84
CA SER A 16 -18.59 21.20 -11.96
C SER A 16 -18.41 20.01 -11.04
N GLY A 17 -19.06 18.89 -11.27
CA GLY A 17 -19.04 17.72 -10.40
C GLY A 17 -18.63 16.39 -11.05
N MET A 18 -18.07 16.39 -12.25
CA MET A 18 -17.47 15.17 -12.78
C MET A 18 -16.05 15.03 -12.20
N ASN A 19 -15.96 14.40 -11.03
CA ASN A 19 -14.68 13.96 -10.52
C ASN A 19 -14.12 12.92 -11.49
N ALA A 20 -13.15 13.33 -12.28
CA ALA A 20 -12.32 12.40 -13.04
C ALA A 20 -11.63 11.45 -12.06
N GLN A 21 -11.35 10.24 -12.50
CA GLN A 21 -10.62 9.26 -11.71
C GLN A 21 -9.30 9.88 -11.24
N GLN A 22 -9.09 9.94 -9.93
CA GLN A 22 -7.94 10.62 -9.33
C GLN A 22 -6.74 9.68 -9.23
N VAL A 23 -5.53 10.21 -9.49
CA VAL A 23 -4.28 9.44 -9.34
C VAL A 23 -3.99 9.21 -7.86
N VAL A 24 -4.17 10.22 -7.03
CA VAL A 24 -4.15 10.10 -5.58
C VAL A 24 -5.57 10.22 -5.06
N TRP A 25 -6.08 9.14 -4.48
CA TRP A 25 -7.45 9.13 -4.01
C TRP A 25 -7.67 10.13 -2.89
N GLN A 26 -8.75 10.88 -3.03
CA GLN A 26 -9.04 12.01 -2.15
C GLN A 26 -9.61 11.54 -0.81
N PRO A 27 -9.45 12.36 0.24
CA PRO A 27 -9.86 12.01 1.61
C PRO A 27 -11.33 11.60 1.72
N ASP A 28 -12.24 12.28 1.00
CA ASP A 28 -13.67 11.98 1.03
C ASP A 28 -14.01 10.59 0.47
N VAL A 29 -13.26 10.14 -0.53
CA VAL A 29 -13.41 8.79 -1.09
C VAL A 29 -12.91 7.74 -0.11
N ILE A 30 -11.74 7.95 0.49
CA ILE A 30 -11.17 7.04 1.49
C ILE A 30 -12.08 6.93 2.72
N ILE A 31 -12.65 8.04 3.18
CA ILE A 31 -13.63 8.04 4.28
C ILE A 31 -14.85 7.19 3.95
N LYS A 32 -15.38 7.29 2.71
CA LYS A 32 -16.51 6.47 2.25
C LYS A 32 -16.17 4.99 2.13
N LEU A 33 -14.92 4.64 1.82
CA LEU A 33 -14.44 3.25 1.76
C LEU A 33 -14.29 2.62 3.14
N THR A 34 -14.06 3.41 4.17
CA THR A 34 -13.80 2.95 5.54
C THR A 34 -14.82 3.52 6.54
N PRO A 35 -16.15 3.31 6.31
CA PRO A 35 -17.21 3.95 7.08
C PRO A 35 -17.30 3.47 8.52
N GLU A 36 -16.80 2.27 8.79
CA GLU A 36 -16.81 1.67 10.14
C GLU A 36 -15.79 2.32 11.09
N TRP A 37 -14.75 2.95 10.53
CA TRP A 37 -13.77 3.65 11.35
C TRP A 37 -14.33 4.96 11.89
N LYS A 38 -14.49 5.04 13.21
CA LYS A 38 -15.02 6.22 13.93
C LYS A 38 -13.95 7.03 14.67
N GLY A 39 -12.70 6.57 14.63
CA GLY A 39 -11.56 7.20 15.29
C GLY A 39 -10.95 8.35 14.47
N GLU A 40 -9.80 8.82 14.93
CA GLU A 40 -9.01 9.87 14.26
C GLU A 40 -8.59 9.41 12.85
N ARG A 41 -8.48 10.37 11.93
CA ARG A 41 -8.01 10.15 10.56
C ARG A 41 -6.84 11.06 10.24
N TYR A 42 -6.00 10.59 9.32
CA TYR A 42 -4.99 11.44 8.69
C TYR A 42 -5.64 12.47 7.76
N PRO A 43 -4.93 13.57 7.41
CA PRO A 43 -5.44 14.56 6.45
C PRO A 43 -5.83 13.97 5.09
N ASP A 44 -5.21 12.84 4.70
CA ASP A 44 -5.53 12.10 3.47
C ASP A 44 -6.75 11.16 3.60
N GLY A 45 -7.46 11.18 4.72
CA GLY A 45 -8.68 10.41 4.98
C GLY A 45 -8.46 9.01 5.54
N ARG A 46 -7.24 8.49 5.54
CA ARG A 46 -6.94 7.15 6.06
C ARG A 46 -7.24 7.03 7.56
N PRO A 47 -7.80 5.91 8.02
CA PRO A 47 -7.88 5.58 9.44
C PRO A 47 -6.52 5.71 10.13
N LYS A 48 -6.47 6.48 11.22
CA LYS A 48 -5.29 6.59 12.07
C LYS A 48 -5.45 5.63 13.26
N VAL A 49 -5.25 4.34 12.99
CA VAL A 49 -5.27 3.32 14.03
C VAL A 49 -4.19 3.66 15.07
N PRO A 50 -4.51 3.75 16.38
CA PRO A 50 -3.54 4.08 17.42
C PRO A 50 -2.36 3.12 17.45
N ASP A 51 -1.15 3.64 17.65
CA ASP A 51 0.07 2.81 17.70
C ASP A 51 0.03 1.76 18.81
N GLU A 52 -0.64 2.07 19.92
CA GLU A 52 -0.87 1.10 21.02
C GLU A 52 -1.62 -0.15 20.53
N LEU A 53 -2.64 0.02 19.67
CA LEU A 53 -3.37 -1.11 19.10
C LEU A 53 -2.51 -1.91 18.11
N LEU A 54 -1.66 -1.23 17.34
CA LEU A 54 -0.72 -1.90 16.44
C LEU A 54 0.34 -2.70 17.22
N GLU A 55 0.83 -2.17 18.34
CA GLU A 55 1.75 -2.92 19.21
C GLU A 55 1.07 -4.16 19.84
N ARG A 56 -0.17 -4.02 20.27
CA ARG A 56 -0.95 -5.19 20.79
C ARG A 56 -1.20 -6.23 19.69
N LEU A 57 -1.43 -5.80 18.46
CA LEU A 57 -1.66 -6.68 17.30
C LEU A 57 -0.46 -7.62 17.03
N LYS A 58 0.76 -7.22 17.37
CA LYS A 58 1.96 -8.08 17.23
C LYS A 58 1.83 -9.41 17.99
N ASN A 59 1.09 -9.42 19.07
CA ASN A 59 0.92 -10.59 19.94
C ASN A 59 -0.20 -11.53 19.48
N CYS A 60 -1.01 -11.14 18.51
CA CYS A 60 -2.08 -11.98 17.98
C CYS A 60 -1.55 -13.10 17.08
N ALA A 61 -2.14 -14.26 17.14
CA ALA A 61 -1.93 -15.31 16.15
C ALA A 61 -2.68 -14.97 14.84
N PHE A 62 -2.18 -15.43 13.69
CA PHE A 62 -2.89 -15.24 12.42
C PHE A 62 -4.26 -15.91 12.42
N GLU A 63 -4.35 -17.09 13.02
CA GLU A 63 -5.59 -17.87 13.14
C GLU A 63 -6.64 -17.14 13.98
N GLU A 64 -6.24 -16.44 15.04
CA GLU A 64 -7.13 -15.62 15.85
C GLU A 64 -7.66 -14.43 15.05
N VAL A 65 -6.77 -13.68 14.36
CA VAL A 65 -7.16 -12.55 13.52
C VAL A 65 -8.08 -13.01 12.38
N GLN A 66 -7.70 -14.07 11.66
CA GLN A 66 -8.47 -14.62 10.55
C GLN A 66 -9.83 -15.13 11.01
N GLY A 67 -9.87 -15.85 12.14
CA GLY A 67 -11.11 -16.38 12.71
C GLY A 67 -12.07 -15.26 13.12
N TYR A 68 -11.57 -14.26 13.83
CA TYR A 68 -12.37 -13.10 14.23
C TYR A 68 -12.92 -12.34 13.02
N LEU A 69 -12.07 -11.97 12.06
CA LEU A 69 -12.46 -11.25 10.85
C LEU A 69 -13.42 -12.09 9.99
N GLY A 70 -13.21 -13.39 9.89
CA GLY A 70 -14.07 -14.32 9.16
C GLY A 70 -15.49 -14.39 9.74
N MET A 71 -15.65 -14.35 11.06
CA MET A 71 -16.96 -14.28 11.73
C MET A 71 -17.71 -12.97 11.43
N HIS A 72 -16.98 -11.90 11.13
CA HIS A 72 -17.53 -10.60 10.74
C HIS A 72 -17.66 -10.42 9.22
N GLY A 73 -17.51 -11.50 8.42
CA GLY A 73 -17.70 -11.48 6.97
C GLY A 73 -16.41 -11.18 6.16
N TYR A 74 -15.31 -10.84 6.81
CA TYR A 74 -14.02 -10.54 6.16
C TYR A 74 -13.21 -11.83 5.96
N ARG A 75 -13.41 -12.53 4.84
CA ARG A 75 -12.80 -13.86 4.59
C ARG A 75 -11.49 -13.80 3.83
N ASN A 76 -11.28 -12.77 2.99
CA ASN A 76 -10.08 -12.60 2.16
C ASN A 76 -9.13 -11.57 2.78
N VAL A 77 -8.61 -11.88 3.96
CA VAL A 77 -7.80 -10.97 4.78
C VAL A 77 -6.41 -11.52 5.09
N PHE A 78 -6.09 -12.71 4.58
CA PHE A 78 -4.83 -13.39 4.85
C PHE A 78 -4.13 -13.81 3.55
N GLU A 79 -2.86 -13.45 3.42
CA GLU A 79 -1.94 -13.93 2.37
C GLU A 79 -0.76 -14.65 3.03
N ASN A 80 -0.41 -15.81 2.53
CA ASN A 80 0.69 -16.59 3.07
C ASN A 80 2.01 -16.20 2.39
N PHE A 81 2.80 -15.38 3.08
CA PHE A 81 4.12 -14.98 2.62
C PHE A 81 5.18 -16.08 2.77
N ALA A 82 4.93 -17.09 3.58
CA ALA A 82 5.82 -18.24 3.75
C ALA A 82 5.54 -19.39 2.78
N SER A 83 4.96 -19.09 1.63
CA SER A 83 4.61 -20.07 0.61
C SER A 83 5.73 -21.10 0.38
N LEU A 84 5.38 -22.38 0.43
CA LEU A 84 6.25 -23.51 0.09
C LEU A 84 6.52 -23.65 -1.42
N TYR A 85 5.94 -22.76 -2.24
CA TYR A 85 6.12 -22.73 -3.68
C TYR A 85 7.35 -21.93 -4.07
N GLU A 86 8.01 -22.30 -5.16
CA GLU A 86 9.24 -21.68 -5.70
C GLU A 86 9.17 -20.15 -5.89
N ASN A 87 7.98 -19.58 -5.94
CA ASN A 87 7.71 -18.15 -6.06
C ASN A 87 7.20 -17.53 -4.75
N GLY A 88 7.62 -18.04 -3.60
CA GLY A 88 7.26 -17.54 -2.28
C GLY A 88 7.68 -16.09 -2.04
N TRP A 89 7.27 -15.58 -0.90
CA TRP A 89 7.70 -14.27 -0.44
C TRP A 89 9.02 -14.39 0.33
N HIS A 90 9.87 -13.38 0.20
CA HIS A 90 11.10 -13.23 0.98
C HIS A 90 10.87 -12.16 2.05
N ILE A 91 11.39 -12.40 3.24
CA ILE A 91 11.32 -11.46 4.36
C ILE A 91 12.75 -11.03 4.68
N ILE A 92 12.98 -9.71 4.73
CA ILE A 92 14.33 -9.18 5.01
C ILE A 92 14.77 -9.56 6.42
N HIS A 93 13.91 -9.34 7.42
CA HIS A 93 14.13 -9.70 8.82
C HIS A 93 13.02 -10.63 9.30
N PRO A 94 13.14 -11.95 9.05
CA PRO A 94 12.08 -12.91 9.32
C PRO A 94 11.78 -13.13 10.81
N GLU A 95 12.70 -12.75 11.69
CA GLU A 95 12.55 -12.80 13.14
C GLU A 95 11.70 -11.65 13.71
N ARG A 96 11.40 -10.64 12.90
CA ARG A 96 10.70 -9.43 13.35
C ARG A 96 9.25 -9.42 12.90
N VAL A 97 8.37 -9.09 13.82
CA VAL A 97 6.96 -8.80 13.51
C VAL A 97 6.83 -7.33 13.12
N MET A 98 6.17 -7.09 11.98
CA MET A 98 5.86 -5.72 11.55
C MET A 98 4.35 -5.49 11.59
N THR A 99 3.94 -4.41 12.24
CA THR A 99 2.56 -3.92 12.23
C THR A 99 2.53 -2.46 11.84
N GLY A 100 1.47 -2.03 11.17
CA GLY A 100 1.34 -0.64 10.73
C GLY A 100 0.06 -0.42 9.96
N ARG A 101 -0.11 0.80 9.46
CA ARG A 101 -1.25 1.21 8.63
C ARG A 101 -0.85 1.17 7.17
N ALA A 102 -1.71 0.65 6.31
CA ALA A 102 -1.42 0.56 4.88
C ALA A 102 -1.42 1.94 4.21
N LEU A 103 -0.30 2.33 3.60
CA LEU A 103 -0.27 3.29 2.51
C LEU A 103 -0.13 2.50 1.22
N THR A 104 -1.16 2.53 0.39
CA THR A 104 -1.28 1.65 -0.77
C THR A 104 -0.82 2.31 -2.06
N ALA A 105 -0.22 1.52 -2.96
CA ALA A 105 0.09 1.95 -4.33
C ALA A 105 -0.08 0.80 -5.32
N GLN A 106 -0.60 1.11 -6.49
CA GLN A 106 -0.73 0.19 -7.60
C GLN A 106 0.23 0.56 -8.71
N PHE A 107 1.01 -0.40 -9.14
CA PHE A 107 1.81 -0.31 -10.35
C PHE A 107 1.24 -1.23 -11.43
N MET A 108 1.43 -0.83 -12.67
CA MET A 108 0.97 -1.56 -13.85
C MET A 108 2.07 -1.63 -14.91
N PRO A 109 2.00 -2.59 -15.84
CA PRO A 109 2.83 -2.55 -17.04
C PRO A 109 2.68 -1.21 -17.74
N MET A 110 3.79 -0.66 -18.25
CA MET A 110 3.80 0.62 -18.96
C MET A 110 2.86 0.58 -20.15
N ARG A 111 1.93 1.50 -20.17
CA ARG A 111 1.05 1.79 -21.29
C ARG A 111 1.08 3.29 -21.54
N PRO A 112 1.66 3.76 -22.65
CA PRO A 112 1.98 5.18 -22.86
C PRO A 112 0.78 6.11 -22.73
N ASP A 113 -0.35 5.82 -23.38
CA ASP A 113 -1.57 6.61 -23.32
C ASP A 113 -2.14 6.71 -21.89
N PHE A 114 -2.12 5.61 -21.15
CA PHE A 114 -2.55 5.62 -19.76
C PHE A 114 -1.56 6.35 -18.85
N ASN A 115 -0.25 6.17 -19.07
CA ASN A 115 0.77 6.92 -18.33
C ASN A 115 0.64 8.43 -18.56
N ASP A 116 0.44 8.86 -19.81
CA ASP A 116 0.26 10.27 -20.14
C ASP A 116 -0.98 10.85 -19.45
N TYR A 117 -2.07 10.11 -19.41
CA TYR A 117 -3.26 10.49 -18.65
C TYR A 117 -2.95 10.64 -17.13
N VAL A 118 -2.28 9.65 -16.54
CA VAL A 118 -1.89 9.68 -15.11
C VAL A 118 -1.02 10.90 -14.80
N GLN A 119 -0.02 11.21 -15.64
CA GLN A 119 0.86 12.35 -15.44
C GLN A 119 0.10 13.68 -15.57
N ALA A 120 -0.79 13.81 -16.56
CA ALA A 120 -1.60 14.99 -16.76
C ALA A 120 -2.57 15.20 -15.57
N GLN A 121 -3.26 14.15 -15.15
CA GLN A 121 -4.19 14.20 -14.01
C GLN A 121 -3.47 14.56 -12.70
N ALA A 122 -2.32 13.96 -12.43
CA ALA A 122 -1.51 14.29 -11.25
C ALA A 122 -1.08 15.77 -11.23
N LYS A 123 -0.77 16.33 -12.38
CA LYS A 123 -0.43 17.75 -12.51
C LYS A 123 -1.63 18.65 -12.19
N GLU A 124 -2.81 18.30 -12.68
CA GLU A 124 -4.07 19.02 -12.38
C GLU A 124 -4.43 18.94 -10.89
N GLU A 125 -4.17 17.81 -10.25
CA GLU A 125 -4.37 17.62 -8.81
C GLU A 125 -3.30 18.30 -7.95
N GLY A 126 -2.30 18.95 -8.53
CA GLY A 126 -1.17 19.53 -7.82
C GLY A 126 -0.25 18.49 -7.15
N THR A 127 -0.33 17.25 -7.60
CA THR A 127 0.52 16.16 -7.11
C THR A 127 1.92 16.30 -7.71
N HIS A 128 2.93 15.77 -6.98
CA HIS A 128 4.29 15.74 -7.47
C HIS A 128 4.39 14.95 -8.78
N THR A 129 4.94 15.59 -9.81
CA THR A 129 5.14 14.99 -11.15
C THR A 129 6.63 14.98 -11.50
N PRO A 130 7.13 13.94 -12.20
CA PRO A 130 6.39 12.76 -12.66
C PRO A 130 5.95 11.85 -11.49
N VAL A 131 4.78 11.24 -11.65
CA VAL A 131 4.31 10.22 -10.69
C VAL A 131 5.09 8.93 -10.92
N THR A 132 5.92 8.59 -9.95
CA THR A 132 6.83 7.43 -9.98
C THR A 132 6.71 6.66 -8.66
N ASN A 133 7.57 5.66 -8.46
CA ASN A 133 7.70 4.95 -7.19
C ASN A 133 7.99 5.86 -5.97
N TYR A 134 8.42 7.09 -6.19
CA TYR A 134 8.65 8.08 -5.14
C TYR A 134 7.35 8.72 -4.64
N ALA A 135 6.34 8.83 -5.48
CA ALA A 135 5.08 9.50 -5.13
C ALA A 135 4.37 8.94 -3.89
N PRO A 136 4.30 7.61 -3.65
CA PRO A 136 3.79 7.06 -2.39
C PRO A 136 4.69 7.36 -1.19
N ILE A 137 6.02 7.34 -1.37
CA ILE A 137 7.01 7.48 -0.28
C ILE A 137 6.87 8.83 0.42
N ILE A 138 6.66 9.92 -0.33
CA ILE A 138 6.49 11.27 0.24
C ILE A 138 5.19 11.45 1.04
N LYS A 139 4.29 10.48 0.99
CA LYS A 139 3.01 10.50 1.72
C LYS A 139 3.02 9.64 2.97
N LEU A 140 4.11 8.90 3.21
CA LEU A 140 4.26 8.06 4.40
C LEU A 140 4.25 8.91 5.67
N GLN A 141 3.55 8.39 6.67
CA GLN A 141 3.55 8.88 8.04
C GLN A 141 4.19 7.85 8.96
N GLU A 142 4.65 8.27 10.12
CA GLU A 142 5.15 7.34 11.13
C GLU A 142 4.09 6.30 11.48
N GLY A 143 4.50 5.02 11.49
CA GLY A 143 3.63 3.87 11.69
C GLY A 143 2.96 3.33 10.43
N ASP A 144 3.23 3.90 9.25
CA ASP A 144 2.73 3.36 7.98
C ASP A 144 3.61 2.21 7.48
N ILE A 145 2.99 1.28 6.77
CA ILE A 145 3.66 0.30 5.91
C ILE A 145 3.38 0.69 4.46
N TYR A 146 4.42 0.82 3.64
CA TYR A 146 4.23 1.03 2.22
C TYR A 146 3.87 -0.30 1.54
N VAL A 147 2.62 -0.43 1.13
CA VAL A 147 2.07 -1.63 0.52
C VAL A 147 1.86 -1.40 -0.97
N ALA A 148 2.60 -2.13 -1.82
CA ALA A 148 2.53 -1.92 -3.27
C ALA A 148 2.31 -3.23 -4.02
N ASP A 149 1.36 -3.20 -4.95
CA ASP A 149 1.21 -4.25 -5.97
C ASP A 149 1.92 -3.83 -7.26
N SER A 150 2.96 -4.56 -7.62
CA SER A 150 3.66 -4.46 -8.90
C SER A 150 3.59 -5.77 -9.68
N TYR A 151 2.44 -6.42 -9.63
CA TYR A 151 2.05 -7.63 -10.38
C TYR A 151 3.10 -8.75 -10.37
N GLY A 152 3.94 -8.82 -9.34
CA GLY A 152 5.00 -9.83 -9.20
C GLY A 152 6.20 -9.63 -10.12
N LYS A 153 6.35 -8.44 -10.72
CA LYS A 153 7.46 -8.14 -11.64
C LYS A 153 8.80 -8.20 -10.92
N MET A 154 9.74 -9.00 -11.46
CA MET A 154 11.09 -9.15 -10.94
C MET A 154 12.06 -8.24 -11.69
N GLU A 155 12.54 -8.65 -12.86
CA GLU A 155 13.42 -7.86 -13.70
C GLU A 155 12.72 -6.58 -14.15
N GLY A 156 13.38 -5.44 -13.97
CA GLY A 156 12.79 -4.12 -14.23
C GLY A 156 11.64 -3.74 -13.29
N GLY A 157 11.40 -4.52 -12.23
CA GLY A 157 10.32 -4.31 -11.27
C GLY A 157 10.76 -3.75 -9.93
N THR A 158 12.02 -3.38 -9.79
CA THR A 158 12.63 -2.97 -8.53
C THR A 158 12.10 -1.60 -8.07
N LEU A 159 11.20 -1.60 -7.08
CA LEU A 159 10.58 -0.37 -6.59
C LEU A 159 11.54 0.49 -5.76
N ILE A 160 12.39 -0.12 -4.97
CA ILE A 160 13.37 0.58 -4.13
C ILE A 160 14.71 -0.13 -4.10
N GLY A 161 15.75 0.65 -3.80
CA GLY A 161 17.04 0.20 -3.29
C GLY A 161 17.32 0.87 -1.95
N SER A 162 18.57 0.83 -1.48
CA SER A 162 18.98 1.31 -0.15
C SER A 162 18.62 2.78 0.12
N ASN A 163 18.76 3.68 -0.86
CA ASN A 163 18.44 5.10 -0.68
C ASN A 163 16.96 5.32 -0.36
N LEU A 164 16.06 4.75 -1.15
CA LEU A 164 14.62 4.86 -0.90
C LEU A 164 14.18 4.04 0.31
N GLY A 165 14.86 2.92 0.60
CA GLY A 165 14.66 2.15 1.84
C GLY A 165 14.94 3.00 3.07
N ASN A 166 16.04 3.76 3.09
CA ASN A 166 16.33 4.71 4.15
C ASN A 166 15.30 5.82 4.27
N ALA A 167 14.82 6.36 3.13
CA ALA A 167 13.75 7.36 3.14
C ALA A 167 12.45 6.82 3.77
N ILE A 168 12.06 5.59 3.42
CA ILE A 168 10.91 4.90 3.99
C ILE A 168 11.11 4.66 5.49
N ALA A 169 12.27 4.14 5.88
CA ALA A 169 12.61 3.89 7.29
C ALA A 169 12.53 5.17 8.13
N ASN A 170 13.03 6.29 7.60
CA ASN A 170 12.97 7.57 8.28
C ASN A 170 11.54 8.11 8.40
N ALA A 171 10.72 7.95 7.37
CA ALA A 171 9.36 8.47 7.34
C ALA A 171 8.39 7.59 8.16
N SER A 172 8.44 6.27 7.97
CA SER A 172 7.41 5.37 8.49
C SER A 172 7.81 4.58 9.74
N LYS A 173 9.11 4.37 9.97
CA LYS A 173 9.63 3.48 11.03
C LYS A 173 9.12 2.04 10.94
N ARG A 174 8.74 1.58 9.75
CA ARG A 174 8.15 0.24 9.53
C ARG A 174 8.79 -0.48 8.35
N GLY A 175 8.48 -0.13 7.12
CA GLY A 175 9.00 -0.79 5.93
C GLY A 175 7.98 -1.03 4.86
N VAL A 176 8.10 -2.17 4.14
CA VAL A 176 7.37 -2.40 2.88
C VAL A 176 6.75 -3.78 2.79
N ILE A 177 5.65 -3.87 2.04
CA ILE A 177 5.09 -5.12 1.51
C ILE A 177 4.94 -4.93 0.01
N TYR A 178 5.80 -5.57 -0.79
CA TYR A 178 5.81 -5.40 -2.24
C TYR A 178 5.54 -6.71 -2.98
N ASN A 179 4.51 -6.73 -3.79
CA ASN A 179 4.33 -7.78 -4.78
C ASN A 179 5.22 -7.51 -6.01
N GLY A 180 6.53 -7.56 -5.79
CA GLY A 180 7.57 -7.28 -6.77
C GLY A 180 8.96 -7.38 -6.16
N SER A 181 9.97 -6.85 -6.85
CA SER A 181 11.38 -6.94 -6.44
C SER A 181 11.92 -5.68 -5.76
N LEU A 182 13.00 -5.89 -5.04
CA LEU A 182 13.90 -4.85 -4.51
C LEU A 182 15.32 -5.08 -5.04
N ARG A 183 16.20 -4.10 -4.84
CA ARG A 183 17.65 -4.23 -5.04
C ARG A 183 18.41 -3.74 -3.80
N ASP A 184 19.73 -3.86 -3.86
CA ASP A 184 20.63 -3.42 -2.78
C ASP A 184 20.31 -4.11 -1.43
N TYR A 185 20.14 -5.45 -1.47
CA TYR A 185 19.70 -6.26 -0.32
C TYR A 185 20.48 -5.94 0.95
N GLU A 186 21.84 -6.00 0.89
CA GLU A 186 22.72 -5.74 2.04
C GLU A 186 22.48 -4.34 2.61
N GLY A 187 22.28 -3.34 1.74
CA GLY A 187 21.99 -1.97 2.15
C GLY A 187 20.61 -1.80 2.80
N LEU A 188 19.62 -2.59 2.38
CA LEU A 188 18.30 -2.61 3.00
C LEU A 188 18.30 -3.34 4.34
N GLU A 189 19.00 -4.47 4.42
CA GLU A 189 19.17 -5.22 5.66
C GLU A 189 19.90 -4.39 6.73
N ALA A 190 20.91 -3.62 6.32
CA ALA A 190 21.69 -2.75 7.19
C ALA A 190 20.92 -1.55 7.77
N ILE A 191 19.73 -1.21 7.26
CA ILE A 191 18.90 -0.11 7.83
C ILE A 191 18.49 -0.43 9.28
N GLY A 192 18.37 -1.70 9.64
CA GLY A 192 18.15 -2.14 11.01
C GLY A 192 16.69 -2.10 11.44
N GLU A 193 16.41 -1.65 12.69
CA GLU A 193 15.11 -1.86 13.35
C GLU A 193 13.93 -1.10 12.70
N ASN A 194 14.21 0.00 12.03
CA ASN A 194 13.18 0.86 11.43
C ASN A 194 12.73 0.40 10.04
N PHE A 195 13.23 -0.76 9.58
CA PHE A 195 12.89 -1.27 8.27
C PHE A 195 12.74 -2.79 8.27
N ASN A 196 11.67 -3.27 7.66
CA ASN A 196 11.50 -4.65 7.26
C ASN A 196 10.79 -4.71 5.90
N GLY A 197 10.89 -5.84 5.23
CA GLY A 197 10.28 -5.99 3.91
C GLY A 197 9.76 -7.40 3.66
N TRP A 198 8.56 -7.50 3.12
CA TRP A 198 7.97 -8.68 2.51
C TRP A 198 7.92 -8.45 1.02
N ILE A 199 8.64 -9.25 0.25
CA ILE A 199 8.90 -9.02 -1.17
C ILE A 199 8.85 -10.32 -1.97
N ARG A 200 8.74 -10.23 -3.28
CA ARG A 200 8.81 -11.42 -4.16
C ARG A 200 10.24 -11.85 -4.44
N GLY A 201 11.20 -10.97 -4.33
CA GLY A 201 12.62 -11.28 -4.50
C GLY A 201 13.48 -10.06 -4.77
N TYR A 202 14.69 -10.32 -5.26
CA TYR A 202 15.70 -9.30 -5.55
C TYR A 202 16.08 -9.33 -7.02
N ASP A 203 16.31 -8.16 -7.58
CA ASP A 203 16.82 -7.99 -8.93
C ASP A 203 17.64 -6.69 -8.99
N PRO A 204 18.84 -6.66 -9.59
CA PRO A 204 19.69 -5.47 -9.62
C PRO A 204 19.21 -4.38 -10.57
N SER A 205 18.22 -4.66 -11.43
CA SER A 205 17.68 -3.69 -12.37
C SER A 205 16.98 -2.52 -11.69
N GLY A 206 16.82 -1.42 -12.37
CA GLY A 206 15.91 -0.35 -11.98
C GLY A 206 14.48 -0.60 -12.46
N ILE A 207 13.61 0.39 -12.26
CA ILE A 207 12.24 0.36 -12.80
C ILE A 207 12.29 0.51 -14.31
N GLN A 208 11.67 -0.43 -15.03
CA GLN A 208 11.57 -0.44 -16.48
C GLN A 208 10.19 -0.92 -16.91
N GLN A 209 9.59 -0.27 -17.92
CA GLN A 209 8.30 -0.67 -18.49
C GLN A 209 7.20 -0.89 -17.43
N MET A 210 7.19 -0.01 -16.42
CA MET A 210 6.23 -0.02 -15.33
C MET A 210 5.84 1.41 -14.97
N MET A 211 4.57 1.63 -14.64
CA MET A 211 4.03 2.93 -14.29
C MET A 211 3.26 2.85 -12.97
N THR A 212 3.21 3.95 -12.23
CA THR A 212 2.30 4.13 -11.10
C THR A 212 0.90 4.40 -11.65
N ALA A 213 -0.09 3.61 -11.27
CA ALA A 213 -1.48 3.80 -11.68
C ALA A 213 -2.23 4.70 -10.70
N TRP A 214 -2.13 4.39 -9.39
CA TRP A 214 -2.74 5.18 -8.32
C TRP A 214 -2.06 4.99 -6.97
N VAL A 215 -2.33 5.90 -6.05
CA VAL A 215 -1.86 5.92 -4.67
C VAL A 215 -3.05 6.15 -3.74
N ASN A 216 -3.02 5.55 -2.56
CA ASN A 216 -4.11 5.59 -1.58
C ASN A 216 -5.46 5.11 -2.15
N ALA A 217 -5.43 4.05 -2.96
CA ALA A 217 -6.61 3.37 -3.49
C ALA A 217 -6.64 1.91 -3.03
N PRO A 218 -7.76 1.22 -3.14
CA PRO A 218 -7.81 -0.22 -2.94
C PRO A 218 -6.83 -0.92 -3.89
N ILE A 219 -6.05 -1.85 -3.35
CA ILE A 219 -5.16 -2.70 -4.15
C ILE A 219 -5.41 -4.17 -3.83
N ARG A 220 -4.87 -5.05 -4.67
CA ARG A 220 -4.90 -6.49 -4.44
C ARG A 220 -3.47 -7.03 -4.33
N ILE A 221 -3.18 -7.77 -3.27
CA ILE A 221 -1.96 -8.60 -3.19
C ILE A 221 -2.40 -10.05 -3.01
N GLY A 222 -1.99 -10.90 -3.95
CA GLY A 222 -2.43 -12.28 -3.95
C GLY A 222 -3.95 -12.40 -3.94
N ARG A 223 -4.52 -12.94 -2.87
CA ARG A 223 -5.96 -13.14 -2.69
C ARG A 223 -6.62 -12.14 -1.73
N ILE A 224 -5.87 -11.16 -1.22
CA ILE A 224 -6.40 -10.14 -0.31
C ILE A 224 -6.64 -8.81 -1.01
N THR A 225 -7.70 -8.12 -0.59
CA THR A 225 -7.94 -6.71 -0.90
C THR A 225 -7.47 -5.88 0.28
N ILE A 226 -6.68 -4.85 0.01
CA ILE A 226 -6.13 -3.94 1.02
C ILE A 226 -6.66 -2.54 0.73
N LEU A 227 -7.26 -1.93 1.73
CA LEU A 227 -7.71 -0.54 1.69
C LEU A 227 -6.67 0.39 2.33
N PRO A 228 -6.63 1.66 1.92
CA PRO A 228 -5.80 2.66 2.58
C PRO A 228 -6.15 2.79 4.07
N GLY A 229 -5.15 2.66 4.93
CA GLY A 229 -5.31 2.75 6.39
C GLY A 229 -5.65 1.44 7.09
N ASP A 230 -5.78 0.32 6.37
CA ASP A 230 -5.94 -0.99 7.00
C ASP A 230 -4.79 -1.28 7.97
N ALA A 231 -5.13 -1.84 9.14
CA ALA A 231 -4.14 -2.35 10.08
C ALA A 231 -3.55 -3.66 9.55
N ILE A 232 -2.25 -3.67 9.37
CA ILE A 232 -1.50 -4.81 8.84
C ILE A 232 -0.76 -5.51 9.98
N LEU A 233 -0.84 -6.84 10.01
CA LEU A 233 0.02 -7.73 10.77
C LEU A 233 0.86 -8.55 9.80
N ALA A 234 2.17 -8.34 9.80
CA ALA A 234 3.11 -9.08 8.99
C ALA A 234 4.16 -9.75 9.88
N LYS A 235 4.16 -11.06 9.92
CA LYS A 235 5.13 -11.89 10.63
C LYS A 235 5.36 -13.18 9.87
N LYS A 236 6.53 -13.79 10.08
CA LYS A 236 6.79 -15.12 9.57
C LYS A 236 5.72 -16.05 10.14
N ASN A 237 4.90 -16.61 9.28
CA ASN A 237 4.08 -17.73 9.69
C ASN A 237 5.06 -18.89 9.86
N LEU A 238 5.35 -19.24 11.09
CA LEU A 238 5.92 -20.53 11.43
C LEU A 238 4.76 -21.53 11.26
N GLY A 239 4.35 -21.70 9.96
CA GLY A 239 3.32 -22.63 9.62
C GLY A 239 3.56 -23.87 10.43
N THR A 240 2.56 -24.31 11.16
CA THR A 240 2.55 -25.53 11.93
C THR A 240 2.98 -26.70 11.03
N SER A 241 4.30 -26.87 10.85
CA SER A 241 4.80 -28.20 10.70
C SER A 241 4.51 -28.85 12.05
N ALA A 242 3.89 -30.01 12.05
CA ALA A 242 3.59 -30.77 13.27
C ALA A 242 4.85 -31.12 14.11
N LYS A 243 6.02 -30.63 13.71
CA LYS A 243 7.31 -30.73 14.39
C LYS A 243 7.63 -29.58 15.34
N ASP A 244 6.95 -28.43 15.21
CA ASP A 244 7.24 -27.21 15.98
C ASP A 244 6.08 -26.83 16.93
N ALA A 245 5.05 -27.68 17.06
CA ALA A 245 4.06 -27.54 18.12
C ALA A 245 4.70 -28.03 19.44
N PRO A 246 4.81 -27.19 20.49
CA PRO A 246 5.14 -27.72 21.79
C PRO A 246 4.02 -28.69 22.21
N LEU A 247 4.41 -29.90 22.60
CA LEU A 247 3.55 -30.87 23.24
C LEU A 247 3.05 -30.35 24.59
#